data_3e1c4a3835ca4455a6bf47e089cc0cfb
#
_entry.id   3e1c4a3835ca4455a6bf47e089cc0cfb
#
_cell.length_a   1.000
_cell.length_b   1.000
_cell.length_c   1.000
_cell.angle_alpha   90.00
_cell.angle_beta   90.00
_cell.angle_gamma   90.00
#
_symmetry.space_group_name_H-M   'P 1'
#
loop_
_entity.id
_entity.type
_entity.pdbx_description
1 polymer ?
#
loop_
_entity_poly.entity_id
_entity_poly.type
_entity_poly.pdbx_seq_one_letter_code
_entity_poly.pdbx_strand_id
1 'polypeptide(L)' 'MASSFQTKIIKEYEAEGWYVVNLIKTNKNGIPDLLCIKAGHKPIFIECKEKLDTLKPLQAFRIKELKNYGVNAVCIQDK' A
#
# COMPACT_ATOMS: atom_id res chain seq x y z
N MET A 1 -7.28 10.41 7.75
CA MET A 1 -6.24 10.27 8.78
C MET A 1 -5.64 8.86 8.72
N ALA A 2 -4.35 8.75 8.75
CA ALA A 2 -3.71 7.44 8.72
C ALA A 2 -3.91 6.72 10.06
N SER A 3 -4.12 5.40 10.01
CA SER A 3 -4.16 4.59 11.22
C SER A 3 -2.76 4.49 11.84
N SER A 4 -2.68 4.09 13.11
CA SER A 4 -1.39 3.89 13.76
C SER A 4 -0.56 2.81 13.07
N PHE A 5 -1.21 1.77 12.55
CA PHE A 5 -0.53 0.72 11.80
C PHE A 5 0.02 1.26 10.48
N GLN A 6 -0.77 2.04 9.75
CA GLN A 6 -0.33 2.66 8.50
C GLN A 6 0.87 3.57 8.73
N THR A 7 0.84 4.36 9.80
CA THR A 7 1.96 5.22 10.18
C THR A 7 3.22 4.39 10.47
N LYS A 8 3.06 3.26 11.14
CA LYS A 8 4.16 2.34 11.44
C LYS A 8 4.79 1.81 10.15
N ILE A 9 3.98 1.38 9.20
CA ILE A 9 4.47 0.86 7.91
C ILE A 9 5.22 1.95 7.14
N ILE A 10 4.68 3.17 7.12
CA ILE A 10 5.37 4.31 6.47
C ILE A 10 6.77 4.48 7.04
N LYS A 11 6.87 4.52 8.37
CA LYS A 11 8.15 4.73 9.04
C LYS A 11 9.14 3.61 8.77
N GLU A 12 8.66 2.36 8.75
CA GLU A 12 9.51 1.20 8.48
C GLU A 12 10.09 1.26 7.06
N TYR A 13 9.27 1.58 6.08
CA TYR A 13 9.74 1.67 4.70
C TYR A 13 10.67 2.88 4.50
N GLU A 14 10.34 4.02 5.10
CA GLU A 14 11.21 5.20 5.01
C GLU A 14 12.58 4.93 5.64
N ALA A 15 12.61 4.18 6.75
CA ALA A 15 13.87 3.81 7.40
C ALA A 15 14.75 2.94 6.52
N GLU A 16 14.16 2.21 5.56
CA GLU A 16 14.88 1.38 4.61
C GLU A 16 15.18 2.10 3.29
N GLY A 17 14.93 3.40 3.24
CA GLY A 17 15.28 4.20 2.08
C GLY A 17 14.18 4.32 1.02
N TRP A 18 12.96 3.89 1.30
CA TRP A 18 11.85 4.04 0.36
C TRP A 18 11.27 5.45 0.45
N TYR A 19 10.90 5.99 -0.71
CA TYR A 19 10.10 7.20 -0.79
C TYR A 19 8.64 6.77 -0.70
N VAL A 20 7.96 7.16 0.37
CA VAL A 20 6.59 6.68 0.64
C VAL A 20 5.58 7.80 0.44
N VAL A 21 4.59 7.53 -0.41
CA VAL A 21 3.49 8.46 -0.69
C VAL A 21 2.21 7.88 -0.10
N ASN A 22 1.53 8.67 0.73
CA ASN A 22 0.22 8.31 1.26
C ASN A 22 -0.84 8.72 0.25
N LEU A 23 -1.55 7.75 -0.33
CA LEU A 23 -2.54 7.99 -1.38
C LEU A 23 -3.91 8.26 -0.75
N ILE A 24 -4.05 9.45 -0.15
CA ILE A 24 -5.27 9.81 0.60
C ILE A 24 -6.47 9.91 -0.33
N LYS A 25 -6.29 10.47 -1.52
CA LYS A 25 -7.38 10.68 -2.46
C LYS A 25 -6.88 10.44 -3.89
N THR A 26 -7.56 9.55 -4.61
CA THR A 26 -7.22 9.22 -5.98
C THR A 26 -8.49 9.15 -6.83
N ASN A 27 -8.31 9.06 -8.14
CA ASN A 27 -9.43 8.91 -9.09
C ASN A 27 -9.92 7.47 -9.19
N LYS A 28 -9.34 6.53 -8.44
CA LYS A 28 -9.74 5.12 -8.48
C LYS A 28 -10.08 4.64 -7.09
N ASN A 29 -11.32 4.21 -6.89
CA ASN A 29 -11.75 3.64 -5.62
C ASN A 29 -11.05 2.31 -5.37
N GLY A 30 -10.72 2.04 -4.13
CA GLY A 30 -10.09 0.77 -3.74
C GLY A 30 -8.59 0.70 -4.02
N ILE A 31 -7.97 1.77 -4.47
CA ILE A 31 -6.52 1.84 -4.63
C ILE A 31 -5.85 1.61 -3.26
N PRO A 32 -4.69 0.91 -3.20
CA PRO A 32 -3.96 0.74 -1.94
C PRO A 32 -3.57 2.07 -1.29
N ASP A 33 -3.34 2.03 0.02
CA ASP A 33 -3.11 3.22 0.83
C ASP A 33 -1.80 3.94 0.53
N LEU A 34 -0.76 3.19 0.17
CA LEU A 34 0.59 3.72 0.03
C LEU A 34 1.20 3.35 -1.31
N LEU A 35 2.06 4.25 -1.81
CA LEU A 35 2.94 3.97 -2.93
C LEU A 35 4.37 4.17 -2.46
N CYS A 36 5.20 3.14 -2.61
CA CYS A 36 6.60 3.16 -2.17
C CYS A 36 7.51 3.04 -3.38
N ILE A 37 8.48 3.96 -3.47
CA ILE A 37 9.39 4.05 -4.60
C ILE A 37 10.83 4.04 -4.09
N LYS A 38 11.69 3.25 -4.74
CA LYS A 38 13.11 3.20 -4.40
C LYS A 38 13.90 2.90 -5.66
N ALA A 39 15.02 3.60 -5.85
CA ALA A 39 15.88 3.40 -7.02
C ALA A 39 16.33 1.95 -7.11
N GLY A 40 16.26 1.37 -8.31
CA GLY A 40 16.66 -0.01 -8.54
C GLY A 40 15.61 -1.05 -8.15
N HIS A 41 14.42 -0.62 -7.73
CA HIS A 41 13.34 -1.52 -7.32
C HIS A 41 12.06 -1.18 -8.06
N LYS A 42 11.18 -2.16 -8.24
CA LYS A 42 9.84 -1.89 -8.74
C LYS A 42 9.06 -1.09 -7.70
N PRO A 43 8.22 -0.15 -8.11
CA PRO A 43 7.29 0.50 -7.18
C PRO A 43 6.41 -0.54 -6.49
N ILE A 44 6.08 -0.29 -5.23
CA ILE A 44 5.22 -1.17 -4.45
C ILE A 44 4.01 -0.38 -3.96
N PHE A 45 2.81 -0.87 -4.28
CA PHE A 45 1.58 -0.36 -3.66
C PHE A 45 1.27 -1.21 -2.45
N ILE A 46 0.93 -0.58 -1.34
CA ILE A 46 0.66 -1.30 -0.09
C ILE A 46 -0.71 -0.93 0.45
N GLU A 47 -1.57 -1.94 0.64
CA GLU A 47 -2.82 -1.81 1.35
C GLU A 47 -2.56 -2.19 2.81
N CYS A 48 -2.82 -1.27 3.75
CA CYS A 48 -2.60 -1.52 5.18
C CYS A 48 -3.92 -1.89 5.83
N LYS A 49 -3.97 -3.03 6.52
CA LYS A 49 -5.16 -3.53 7.19
C LYS A 49 -4.92 -3.68 8.68
N GLU A 50 -5.82 -3.11 9.49
CA GLU A 50 -5.80 -3.29 10.93
C GLU A 50 -6.10 -4.75 11.28
N LYS A 51 -5.80 -5.11 12.53
CA LYS A 51 -5.84 -6.50 13.01
C LYS A 51 -7.14 -7.24 12.67
N LEU A 52 -8.28 -6.60 12.83
CA LEU A 52 -9.59 -7.25 12.63
C LEU A 52 -10.26 -6.85 11.31
N ASP A 53 -9.56 -6.09 10.47
CA ASP A 53 -10.10 -5.66 9.19
C ASP A 53 -9.79 -6.71 8.12
N THR A 54 -10.55 -6.69 7.03
CA THR A 54 -10.37 -7.63 5.93
C THR A 54 -10.25 -6.89 4.60
N LEU A 55 -9.54 -7.52 3.67
CA LEU A 55 -9.39 -6.99 2.33
C LEU A 55 -10.73 -7.06 1.59
N LYS A 56 -11.23 -5.91 1.13
CA LYS A 56 -12.50 -5.85 0.40
C LYS A 56 -12.32 -6.29 -1.05
N PRO A 57 -13.37 -6.79 -1.71
CA PRO A 57 -13.27 -7.27 -3.09
C PRO A 57 -12.67 -6.24 -4.05
N LEU A 58 -13.06 -4.97 -3.97
CA LEU A 58 -12.52 -3.95 -4.85
C LEU A 58 -11.04 -3.71 -4.59
N GLN A 59 -10.61 -3.78 -3.33
CA GLN A 59 -9.20 -3.64 -2.98
C GLN A 59 -8.38 -4.80 -3.54
N ALA A 60 -8.88 -6.02 -3.43
CA ALA A 60 -8.24 -7.20 -4.00
C ALA A 60 -8.14 -7.08 -5.53
N PHE A 61 -9.20 -6.58 -6.17
CA PHE A 61 -9.21 -6.35 -7.61
C PHE A 61 -8.11 -5.34 -8.01
N ARG A 62 -7.97 -4.23 -7.28
CA ARG A 62 -6.95 -3.22 -7.58
C ARG A 62 -5.55 -3.77 -7.44
N ILE A 63 -5.30 -4.59 -6.42
CA ILE A 63 -3.99 -5.22 -6.22
C ILE A 63 -3.65 -6.08 -7.44
N LYS A 64 -4.59 -6.91 -7.89
CA LYS A 64 -4.39 -7.76 -9.06
C LYS A 64 -4.18 -6.94 -10.32
N GLU A 65 -4.98 -5.88 -10.51
CA GLU A 65 -4.88 -4.97 -11.66
C GLU A 65 -3.48 -4.33 -11.71
N LEU A 66 -3.00 -3.82 -10.58
CA LEU A 66 -1.69 -3.19 -10.49
C LEU A 66 -0.57 -4.15 -10.85
N LYS A 67 -0.64 -5.40 -10.37
CA LYS A 67 0.33 -6.43 -10.73
C LYS A 67 0.35 -6.67 -12.24
N ASN A 68 -0.81 -6.63 -12.88
CA ASN A 68 -0.89 -6.80 -14.33
C ASN A 68 -0.23 -5.65 -15.09
N TYR A 69 -0.12 -4.46 -14.48
CA TYR A 69 0.61 -3.34 -15.05
C TYR A 69 2.11 -3.40 -14.77
N GLY A 70 2.57 -4.43 -14.07
CA GLY A 70 4.01 -4.67 -13.88
C GLY A 70 4.63 -4.08 -12.63
N VAL A 71 3.82 -3.57 -11.69
CA VAL A 71 4.33 -3.10 -10.41
C VAL A 71 3.97 -4.08 -9.31
N ASN A 72 4.62 -3.98 -8.17
CA ASN A 72 4.27 -4.79 -7.00
C ASN A 72 3.07 -4.18 -6.29
N ALA A 73 2.23 -5.04 -5.76
CA ALA A 73 1.09 -4.59 -4.95
C ALA A 73 0.79 -5.67 -3.91
N VAL A 74 0.70 -5.27 -2.65
CA VAL A 74 0.54 -6.21 -1.54
C VAL A 74 -0.43 -5.66 -0.50
N CYS A 75 -0.97 -6.55 0.30
CA CYS A 75 -1.72 -6.20 1.50
C CYS A 75 -0.90 -6.62 2.70
N ILE A 76 -0.67 -5.69 3.62
CA ILE A 76 0.01 -5.99 4.89
C ILE A 76 -1.02 -5.83 5.98
N GLN A 77 -1.21 -6.88 6.75
CA GLN A 77 -2.18 -6.89 7.83
C GLN A 77 -1.47 -6.87 9.18
N ASP A 78 -1.97 -6.06 10.09
CA ASP A 78 -1.47 -6.02 11.46
C ASP A 78 -1.78 -7.35 12.16
N LYS A 79 -0.88 -7.78 13.01
CA LYS A 79 -1.00 -9.08 13.71
C LYS A 79 -1.54 -8.93 15.12
#